data_10f19e5995dec41c6f2b7130ffc1e1bb
#
_entry.id   10f19e5995dec41c6f2b7130ffc1e1bb
#
_cell.length_a   1.000
_cell.length_b   1.000
_cell.length_c   1.000
_cell.angle_alpha   90.00
_cell.angle_beta   90.00
_cell.angle_gamma   90.00
#
_symmetry.space_group_name_H-M   'P 1'
#
loop_
_entity.id
_entity.type
_entity.pdbx_description
1 polymer ?
#
loop_
_entity_poly.entity_id
_entity_poly.type
_entity_poly.pdbx_seq_one_letter_code
_entity_poly.pdbx_strand_id
1 'polypeptide(L)' 'MLEKLKELIKNTMPEVETESVTRDTRLIEDLHFDSLSIMMLSMSLEDEFGITFDEPMMFNTVGEVVDFVEAKKTKN' A
#
# COMPACT_ATOMS: atom_id res chain seq x y z
N MET A 1 6.23 4.11 9.16
CA MET A 1 5.45 4.02 7.92
C MET A 1 5.04 2.58 7.56
N LEU A 2 5.95 1.65 7.62
CA LEU A 2 5.62 0.27 7.23
C LEU A 2 4.52 -0.32 8.11
N GLU A 3 4.55 -0.02 9.40
CA GLU A 3 3.53 -0.55 10.31
C GLU A 3 2.14 -0.04 9.94
N LYS A 4 2.05 1.24 9.59
CA LYS A 4 0.77 1.81 9.19
C LYS A 4 0.28 1.17 7.90
N LEU A 5 1.18 0.95 6.97
CA LEU A 5 0.81 0.31 5.71
C LEU A 5 0.32 -1.11 5.94
N LYS A 6 0.93 -1.82 6.89
CA LYS A 6 0.47 -3.16 7.23
C LYS A 6 -0.97 -3.15 7.71
N GLU A 7 -1.34 -2.14 8.52
CA GLU A 7 -2.72 -2.03 8.97
C GLU A 7 -3.68 -1.83 7.81
N LEU A 8 -3.30 -1.00 6.87
CA LEU A 8 -4.15 -0.74 5.72
C LEU A 8 -4.27 -1.97 4.82
N ILE A 9 -3.18 -2.72 4.67
CA ILE A 9 -3.23 -3.96 3.93
C ILE A 9 -4.17 -4.95 4.61
N LYS A 10 -4.10 -5.03 5.93
CA LYS A 10 -4.97 -5.93 6.66
C LYS A 10 -6.44 -5.55 6.52
N ASN A 11 -6.72 -4.25 6.51
CA ASN A 11 -8.09 -3.78 6.33
C ASN A 11 -8.62 -4.09 4.93
N THR A 12 -7.73 -4.03 3.94
CA THR A 12 -8.12 -4.30 2.56
C THR A 12 -8.26 -5.81 2.30
N MET A 13 -7.34 -6.58 2.85
CA MET A 13 -7.32 -8.04 2.68
C MET A 13 -7.07 -8.69 4.04
N PRO A 14 -8.15 -8.92 4.80
CA PRO A 14 -8.01 -9.44 6.18
C PRO A 14 -7.31 -10.79 6.28
N GLU A 15 -7.31 -11.57 5.21
CA GLU A 15 -6.67 -12.89 5.24
C GLU A 15 -5.16 -12.82 5.12
N VAL A 16 -4.59 -11.67 4.83
CA VAL A 16 -3.14 -11.53 4.70
C VAL A 16 -2.50 -11.57 6.09
N GLU A 17 -1.42 -12.35 6.21
CA GLU A 17 -0.64 -12.38 7.43
C GLU A 17 0.37 -11.25 7.39
N THR A 18 0.00 -10.11 7.99
CA THR A 18 0.83 -8.91 7.89
C THR A 18 2.13 -9.01 8.66
N GLU A 19 2.25 -9.97 9.57
CA GLU A 19 3.50 -10.14 10.32
C GLU A 19 4.67 -10.51 9.43
N SER A 20 4.40 -11.19 8.33
CA SER A 20 5.46 -11.60 7.41
C SER A 20 5.68 -10.59 6.29
N VAL A 21 4.93 -9.49 6.28
CA VAL A 21 5.07 -8.46 5.24
C VAL A 21 6.33 -7.64 5.50
N THR A 22 7.14 -7.48 4.45
CA THR A 22 8.33 -6.64 4.50
C THR A 22 8.31 -5.71 3.28
N ARG A 23 9.33 -4.86 3.18
CA ARG A 23 9.43 -3.98 2.02
C ARG A 23 9.59 -4.77 0.72
N ASP A 24 10.15 -5.96 0.79
CA ASP A 24 10.35 -6.79 -0.40
C ASP A 24 9.13 -7.61 -0.79
N THR A 25 8.11 -7.63 0.05
CA THR A 25 6.88 -8.39 -0.24
C THR A 25 6.23 -7.84 -1.50
N ARG A 26 5.88 -8.74 -2.41
CA ARG A 26 5.25 -8.35 -3.68
C ARG A 26 3.74 -8.39 -3.53
N LEU A 27 3.10 -7.29 -3.94
CA LEU A 27 1.66 -7.16 -3.73
C LEU A 27 0.86 -8.20 -4.51
N ILE A 28 1.19 -8.38 -5.77
CA ILE A 28 0.42 -9.30 -6.62
C ILE A 28 0.85 -10.74 -6.40
N GLU A 29 2.16 -11.00 -6.41
CA GLU A 29 2.66 -12.36 -6.36
C GLU A 29 2.62 -12.96 -4.96
N ASP A 30 2.90 -12.15 -3.94
CA ASP A 30 2.96 -12.66 -2.57
C ASP A 30 1.66 -12.47 -1.81
N LEU A 31 0.99 -11.35 -2.01
CA LEU A 31 -0.24 -11.04 -1.28
C LEU A 31 -1.49 -11.27 -2.11
N HIS A 32 -1.33 -11.61 -3.37
CA HIS A 32 -2.46 -11.93 -4.27
C HIS A 32 -3.41 -10.74 -4.47
N PHE A 33 -2.88 -9.54 -4.44
CA PHE A 33 -3.68 -8.36 -4.78
C PHE A 33 -4.01 -8.38 -6.26
N ASP A 34 -5.22 -7.95 -6.60
CA ASP A 34 -5.58 -7.72 -7.99
C ASP A 34 -5.78 -6.21 -8.19
N SER A 35 -6.24 -5.84 -9.39
CA SER A 35 -6.41 -4.42 -9.71
C SER A 35 -7.37 -3.73 -8.74
N LEU A 36 -8.44 -4.41 -8.39
CA LEU A 36 -9.42 -3.83 -7.48
C LEU A 36 -8.83 -3.65 -6.09
N SER A 37 -8.10 -4.65 -5.60
CA SER A 37 -7.49 -4.56 -4.27
C SER A 37 -6.46 -3.43 -4.21
N ILE A 38 -5.68 -3.28 -5.28
CA ILE A 38 -4.69 -2.20 -5.34
C ILE A 38 -5.39 -0.84 -5.34
N MET A 39 -6.49 -0.73 -6.08
CA MET A 39 -7.26 0.51 -6.09
C MET A 39 -7.80 0.83 -4.71
N MET A 40 -8.35 -0.18 -4.02
CA MET A 40 -8.89 0.02 -2.68
C MET A 40 -7.78 0.44 -1.71
N LEU A 41 -6.62 -0.16 -1.83
CA LEU A 41 -5.49 0.23 -0.99
C LEU A 41 -5.07 1.67 -1.27
N SER A 42 -5.05 2.06 -2.55
CA SER A 42 -4.71 3.43 -2.91
C SER A 42 -5.67 4.42 -2.30
N MET A 43 -6.97 4.12 -2.33
CA MET A 43 -7.98 4.99 -1.73
C MET A 43 -7.79 5.10 -0.23
N SER A 44 -7.44 3.98 0.42
CA SER A 44 -7.16 4.01 1.85
C SER A 44 -5.94 4.87 2.16
N LEU A 45 -4.92 4.80 1.32
CA LEU A 45 -3.72 5.61 1.50
C LEU A 45 -4.03 7.09 1.37
N GLU A 46 -4.85 7.45 0.38
CA GLU A 46 -5.25 8.85 0.22
C GLU A 46 -5.96 9.37 1.45
N ASP A 47 -6.86 8.56 1.97
CA ASP A 47 -7.66 8.95 3.11
C ASP A 47 -6.82 9.03 4.39
N GLU A 48 -5.95 8.03 4.58
CA GLU A 48 -5.17 7.94 5.80
C GLU A 48 -4.09 9.02 5.88
N PHE A 49 -3.43 9.31 4.78
CA PHE A 49 -2.28 10.22 4.77
C PHE A 49 -2.59 11.57 4.13
N GLY A 50 -3.80 11.77 3.65
CA GLY A 50 -4.17 13.04 3.04
C GLY A 50 -3.42 13.34 1.75
N ILE A 51 -3.09 12.31 0.98
CA ILE A 51 -2.38 12.46 -0.28
C ILE A 51 -3.32 12.16 -1.44
N THR A 52 -2.87 12.47 -2.65
CA THR A 52 -3.68 12.24 -3.84
C THR A 52 -2.85 11.51 -4.88
N PHE A 53 -3.46 10.51 -5.50
CA PHE A 53 -2.85 9.81 -6.63
C PHE A 53 -3.43 10.40 -7.90
N ASP A 54 -2.56 10.97 -8.72
CA ASP A 54 -3.00 11.61 -9.96
C ASP A 54 -3.35 10.61 -11.04
N GLU A 55 -2.84 9.39 -10.93
CA GLU A 55 -3.10 8.35 -11.92
C GLU A 55 -3.07 6.99 -11.22
N PRO A 56 -3.62 5.97 -11.85
CA PRO A 56 -3.62 4.64 -11.25
C PRO A 56 -2.19 4.18 -10.97
N MET A 57 -1.96 3.76 -9.74
CA MET A 57 -0.63 3.34 -9.31
C MET A 57 -0.55 1.84 -9.27
N MET A 58 0.42 1.29 -9.98
CA MET A 58 0.68 -0.15 -9.99
C MET A 58 2.02 -0.39 -9.33
N PHE A 59 1.99 -0.76 -8.06
CA PHE A 59 3.21 -1.03 -7.31
C PHE A 59 3.52 -2.52 -7.36
N ASN A 60 4.79 -2.85 -7.46
CA ASN A 60 5.21 -4.24 -7.40
C ASN A 60 5.43 -4.71 -5.97
N THR A 61 6.03 -3.87 -5.14
CA THR A 61 6.38 -4.27 -3.78
C THR A 61 5.81 -3.30 -2.76
N VAL A 62 5.75 -3.78 -1.52
CA VAL A 62 5.32 -2.94 -0.40
C VAL A 62 6.26 -1.75 -0.23
N GLY A 63 7.56 -1.98 -0.46
CA GLY A 63 8.52 -0.89 -0.34
C GLY A 63 8.28 0.24 -1.30
N GLU A 64 7.82 -0.07 -2.51
CA GLU A 64 7.50 0.96 -3.48
C GLU A 64 6.35 1.83 -3.00
N VAL A 65 5.37 1.21 -2.36
CA VAL A 65 4.24 1.95 -1.80
C VAL A 65 4.72 2.85 -0.68
N VAL A 66 5.55 2.32 0.21
CA VAL A 66 6.10 3.10 1.33
C VAL A 66 6.87 4.30 0.81
N ASP A 67 7.74 4.08 -0.16
CA ASP A 67 8.56 5.16 -0.71
C ASP A 67 7.70 6.23 -1.37
N PHE A 68 6.67 5.81 -2.09
CA PHE A 68 5.78 6.76 -2.74
C PHE A 68 5.04 7.63 -1.72
N VAL A 69 4.51 7.00 -0.69
CA VAL A 69 3.75 7.73 0.32
C VAL A 69 4.66 8.70 1.07
N GLU A 70 5.86 8.26 1.41
CA GLU A 70 6.77 9.13 2.13
C GLU A 70 7.21 10.31 1.28
N ALA A 71 7.40 10.09 -0.01
CA ALA A 71 7.75 11.19 -0.90
C ALA A 71 6.61 12.21 -0.98
N LYS A 72 5.38 11.73 -1.02
CA LYS A 72 4.23 12.63 -1.05
C LYS A 72 4.09 13.40 0.25
N LYS A 73 4.30 12.74 1.37
CA LYS A 73 4.16 13.39 2.67
C LYS A 73 5.19 14.48 2.90
N THR A 74 6.41 14.26 2.43
CA THR A 74 7.48 15.22 2.67
C THR A 74 7.46 16.38 1.69
N LYS A 75 6.57 16.36 0.74
CA LYS A 75 6.52 17.38 -0.30
C LYS A 75 5.76 18.62 0.11
N ASN A 76 5.19 18.63 1.25
CA ASN A 76 4.42 19.79 1.72
C ASN A 76 5.28 20.95 2.11
#